data_64a83b0c69324fee8a2232666ef7f2e2
#
_entry.id   64a83b0c69324fee8a2232666ef7f2e2
#
_cell.length_a   1.000
_cell.length_b   1.000
_cell.length_c   1.000
_cell.angle_alpha   90.00
_cell.angle_beta   90.00
_cell.angle_gamma   90.00
#
_symmetry.space_group_name_H-M   'P 1'
#
loop_
_entity.id
_entity.type
_entity.pdbx_description
1 polymer ?
#
loop_
_entity_poly.entity_id
_entity_poly.type
_entity_poly.pdbx_seq_one_letter_code
_entity_poly.pdbx_strand_id
1 'polypeptide(L)'
;RPLSSMSPSFIESPQAFTAFGTPGGSRIPSAVLSSMLQYLDDQPVSQWTSAPRYHHQYIPDVLEYEAGAFTDEELSDLRERGYRLRETKRDFGNQQVLFWRKNNARVEAASDPRGIGVSATFRPDAPLNLVRTCADQSCLP
;
A
#
# COMPACT_ATOMS: atom_id res chain seq x y z
N ARG A 1 3.35 -2.80 25.72
CA ARG A 1 3.26 -2.64 24.25
C ARG A 1 1.82 -2.94 23.83
N PRO A 2 1.17 -2.07 23.00
CA PRO A 2 -0.17 -2.34 22.51
C PRO A 2 -0.22 -3.64 21.71
N LEU A 3 -1.34 -4.38 21.82
CA LEU A 3 -1.57 -5.60 21.03
C LEU A 3 -1.86 -5.30 19.55
N SER A 4 -2.32 -4.08 19.26
CA SER A 4 -2.62 -3.64 17.90
C SER A 4 -1.76 -2.45 17.51
N SER A 5 -1.26 -2.46 16.29
CA SER A 5 -0.58 -1.33 15.64
C SER A 5 -1.48 -0.70 14.56
N MET A 6 -2.79 -0.83 14.68
CA MET A 6 -3.74 -0.22 13.75
C MET A 6 -3.45 1.28 13.64
N SER A 7 -3.23 1.72 12.41
CA SER A 7 -2.87 3.09 12.09
C SER A 7 -3.68 3.56 10.88
N PRO A 8 -5.03 3.64 10.99
CA PRO A 8 -5.81 4.27 9.93
C PRO A 8 -5.31 5.69 9.78
N SER A 9 -4.96 6.08 8.57
CA SER A 9 -4.27 7.34 8.33
C SER A 9 -4.94 8.12 7.23
N PHE A 10 -4.87 9.44 7.35
CA PHE A 10 -5.49 10.37 6.42
C PHE A 10 -4.49 11.45 6.02
N ILE A 11 -4.57 11.87 4.76
CA ILE A 11 -3.91 13.09 4.28
C ILE A 11 -5.01 13.99 3.75
N GLU A 12 -5.04 15.23 4.20
CA GLU A 12 -5.97 16.22 3.72
C GLU A 12 -5.24 17.49 3.26
N SER A 13 -5.68 17.97 2.11
CA SER A 13 -5.27 19.25 1.53
C SER A 13 -6.50 20.03 1.04
N PRO A 14 -6.37 21.30 0.67
CA PRO A 14 -7.47 22.02 0.03
C PRO A 14 -8.01 21.34 -1.23
N GLN A 15 -7.16 20.57 -1.96
CA GLN A 15 -7.49 19.95 -3.24
C GLN A 15 -7.91 18.47 -3.12
N ALA A 16 -7.51 17.79 -2.03
CA ALA A 16 -7.69 16.35 -1.93
C ALA A 16 -7.85 15.86 -0.49
N PHE A 17 -8.47 14.69 -0.36
CA PHE A 17 -8.51 13.89 0.85
C PHE A 17 -8.17 12.44 0.51
N THR A 18 -7.33 11.82 1.30
CA THR A 18 -6.92 10.43 1.11
C THR A 18 -7.00 9.65 2.42
N ALA A 19 -7.49 8.43 2.35
CA ALA A 19 -7.55 7.50 3.46
C ALA A 19 -6.75 6.24 3.15
N PHE A 20 -5.99 5.76 4.13
CA PHE A 20 -5.15 4.57 4.05
C PHE A 20 -5.44 3.62 5.20
N GLY A 21 -5.50 2.33 4.92
CA GLY A 21 -5.66 1.30 5.94
C GLY A 21 -5.21 -0.08 5.45
N THR A 22 -4.60 -0.85 6.34
CA THR A 22 -4.17 -2.23 6.08
C THR A 22 -4.19 -3.05 7.36
N PRO A 23 -4.50 -4.36 7.30
CA PRO A 23 -4.09 -5.30 8.34
C PRO A 23 -2.58 -5.58 8.25
N GLY A 24 -1.97 -6.19 9.26
CA GLY A 24 -0.56 -6.61 9.18
C GLY A 24 0.22 -6.56 10.51
N GLY A 25 -0.46 -6.31 11.64
CA GLY A 25 0.19 -6.26 12.94
C GLY A 25 1.25 -5.17 13.01
N SER A 26 2.47 -5.51 13.42
CA SER A 26 3.59 -4.55 13.55
C SER A 26 4.03 -3.92 12.22
N ARG A 27 3.63 -4.51 11.08
CA ARG A 27 3.98 -4.02 9.74
C ARG A 27 3.04 -2.92 9.24
N ILE A 28 1.90 -2.69 9.92
CA ILE A 28 0.90 -1.70 9.50
C ILE A 28 1.49 -0.30 9.32
N PRO A 29 2.28 0.26 10.27
CA PRO A 29 2.83 1.60 10.10
C PRO A 29 3.74 1.73 8.86
N SER A 30 4.58 0.72 8.61
CA SER A 30 5.48 0.73 7.45
C SER A 30 4.72 0.64 6.13
N ALA A 31 3.69 -0.20 6.05
CA ALA A 31 2.87 -0.35 4.86
C ALA A 31 2.07 0.93 4.56
N VAL A 32 1.46 1.56 5.58
CA VAL A 32 0.76 2.84 5.43
C VAL A 32 1.73 3.94 4.99
N LEU A 33 2.90 4.04 5.62
CA LEU A 33 3.92 5.01 5.23
C LEU A 33 4.34 4.83 3.77
N SER A 34 4.58 3.59 3.33
CA SER A 34 4.93 3.31 1.93
C SER A 34 3.87 3.83 0.96
N SER A 35 2.58 3.61 1.25
CA SER A 35 1.49 4.13 0.42
C SER A 35 1.40 5.67 0.44
N MET A 36 1.68 6.29 1.58
CA MET A 36 1.75 7.76 1.67
C MET A 36 2.89 8.34 0.84
N LEU A 37 4.05 7.68 0.81
CA LEU A 37 5.16 8.10 -0.05
C LEU A 37 4.79 7.99 -1.53
N GLN A 38 4.12 6.90 -1.96
CA GLN A 38 3.62 6.78 -3.32
C GLN A 38 2.63 7.92 -3.69
N TYR A 39 1.78 8.33 -2.74
CA TYR A 39 0.90 9.49 -2.91
C TYR A 39 1.71 10.79 -3.09
N LEU A 40 2.73 11.01 -2.27
CA LEU A 40 3.57 12.22 -2.33
C LEU A 40 4.43 12.28 -3.61
N ASP A 41 4.78 11.13 -4.16
CA ASP A 41 5.52 10.98 -5.42
C ASP A 41 4.59 11.00 -6.66
N ASP A 42 3.33 11.44 -6.49
CA ASP A 42 2.32 11.54 -7.55
C ASP A 42 2.09 10.24 -8.35
N GLN A 43 2.34 9.08 -7.70
CA GLN A 43 2.10 7.80 -8.35
C GLN A 43 0.59 7.55 -8.55
N PRO A 44 0.18 6.73 -9.55
CA PRO A 44 -1.21 6.31 -9.69
C PRO A 44 -1.76 5.61 -8.44
N VAL A 45 -3.03 5.81 -8.11
CA VAL A 45 -3.68 5.26 -6.90
C VAL A 45 -3.53 3.73 -6.80
N SER A 46 -3.51 3.02 -7.94
CA SER A 46 -3.26 1.58 -7.99
C SER A 46 -1.88 1.18 -7.48
N GLN A 47 -0.86 2.01 -7.67
CA GLN A 47 0.50 1.74 -7.18
C GLN A 47 0.61 1.92 -5.67
N TRP A 48 -0.22 2.75 -5.05
CA TRP A 48 -0.17 2.94 -3.59
C TRP A 48 -0.49 1.66 -2.82
N THR A 49 -1.22 0.73 -3.44
CA THR A 49 -1.55 -0.57 -2.86
C THR A 49 -0.68 -1.71 -3.37
N SER A 50 -0.15 -1.61 -4.60
CA SER A 50 0.58 -2.70 -5.26
C SER A 50 2.10 -2.61 -5.15
N ALA A 51 2.66 -1.43 -4.82
CA ALA A 51 4.11 -1.25 -4.70
C ALA A 51 4.74 -2.28 -3.73
N PRO A 52 5.93 -2.81 -4.07
CA PRO A 52 6.65 -3.71 -3.18
C PRO A 52 6.96 -3.05 -1.84
N ARG A 53 6.87 -3.82 -0.77
CA ARG A 53 6.95 -3.32 0.60
C ARG A 53 8.18 -3.82 1.31
N TYR A 54 8.56 -3.08 2.34
CA TYR A 54 9.60 -3.47 3.27
C TYR A 54 9.20 -3.11 4.70
N HIS A 55 9.82 -3.78 5.66
CA HIS A 55 9.59 -3.56 7.08
C HIS A 55 10.85 -3.82 7.89
N HIS A 56 11.14 -2.93 8.81
CA HIS A 56 12.17 -3.09 9.81
C HIS A 56 11.63 -2.76 11.19
N GLN A 57 12.02 -3.53 12.18
CA GLN A 57 11.71 -3.26 13.58
C GLN A 57 12.90 -3.63 14.47
N TYR A 58 12.92 -3.08 15.67
CA TYR A 58 14.03 -3.28 16.62
C TYR A 58 14.27 -4.76 16.99
N ILE A 59 13.20 -5.54 17.18
CA ILE A 59 13.27 -6.98 17.49
C ILE A 59 12.21 -7.74 16.69
N PRO A 60 12.60 -8.68 15.83
CA PRO A 60 13.96 -8.98 15.41
C PRO A 60 14.54 -7.84 14.56
N ASP A 61 15.85 -7.57 14.76
CA ASP A 61 16.58 -6.58 13.97
C ASP A 61 16.92 -7.16 12.59
N VAL A 62 15.94 -7.18 11.72
CA VAL A 62 16.00 -7.68 10.34
C VAL A 62 15.12 -6.81 9.47
N LEU A 63 15.66 -6.31 8.36
CA LEU A 63 14.88 -5.65 7.32
C LEU A 63 14.30 -6.72 6.40
N GLU A 64 12.99 -6.92 6.50
CA GLU A 64 12.22 -7.79 5.59
C GLU A 64 11.75 -6.98 4.39
N TYR A 65 11.82 -7.54 3.20
CA TYR A 65 11.37 -6.87 1.98
C TYR A 65 10.77 -7.86 0.97
N GLU A 66 9.85 -7.36 0.16
CA GLU A 66 9.27 -8.10 -0.97
C GLU A 66 10.19 -7.97 -2.20
N ALA A 67 10.13 -8.95 -3.10
CA ALA A 67 10.85 -8.89 -4.37
C ALA A 67 10.56 -7.58 -5.11
N GLY A 68 11.58 -6.91 -5.59
CA GLY A 68 11.49 -5.63 -6.28
C GLY A 68 11.34 -4.40 -5.38
N ALA A 69 11.40 -4.54 -4.06
CA ALA A 69 11.36 -3.39 -3.14
C ALA A 69 12.64 -2.57 -3.17
N PHE A 70 13.76 -3.16 -3.55
CA PHE A 70 15.07 -2.53 -3.65
C PHE A 70 15.81 -3.04 -4.89
N THR A 71 16.65 -2.19 -5.46
CA THR A 71 17.64 -2.56 -6.47
C THR A 71 18.81 -3.31 -5.83
N ASP A 72 19.62 -4.01 -6.64
CA ASP A 72 20.81 -4.71 -6.15
C ASP A 72 21.83 -3.75 -5.51
N GLU A 73 21.92 -2.53 -6.02
CA GLU A 73 22.79 -1.47 -5.48
C GLU A 73 22.30 -1.01 -4.09
N GLU A 74 21.00 -0.76 -3.94
CA GLU A 74 20.39 -0.42 -2.65
C GLU A 74 20.54 -1.55 -1.63
N LEU A 75 20.40 -2.81 -2.04
CA LEU A 75 20.63 -3.96 -1.18
C LEU A 75 22.09 -4.06 -0.73
N SER A 76 23.05 -3.71 -1.60
CA SER A 76 24.48 -3.66 -1.25
C SER A 76 24.76 -2.55 -0.22
N ASP A 77 24.28 -1.34 -0.47
CA ASP A 77 24.42 -0.20 0.44
C ASP A 77 23.81 -0.49 1.83
N LEU A 78 22.63 -1.11 1.87
CA LEU A 78 21.99 -1.50 3.13
C LEU A 78 22.84 -2.53 3.90
N ARG A 79 23.48 -3.50 3.21
CA ARG A 79 24.39 -4.47 3.86
C ARG A 79 25.63 -3.79 4.41
N GLU A 80 26.21 -2.86 3.66
CA GLU A 80 27.39 -2.09 4.09
C GLU A 80 27.08 -1.23 5.33
N ARG A 81 25.86 -0.73 5.45
CA ARG A 81 25.34 -0.04 6.64
C ARG A 81 25.04 -0.98 7.83
N GLY A 82 25.23 -2.29 7.66
CA GLY A 82 25.04 -3.28 8.72
C GLY A 82 23.65 -3.85 8.87
N TYR A 83 22.72 -3.58 7.94
CA TYR A 83 21.37 -4.17 7.98
C TYR A 83 21.42 -5.66 7.65
N ARG A 84 20.70 -6.45 8.44
CA ARG A 84 20.40 -7.85 8.11
C ARG A 84 19.17 -7.88 7.21
N LEU A 85 19.35 -8.30 5.96
CA LEU A 85 18.30 -8.30 4.94
C LEU A 85 17.67 -9.69 4.81
N ARG A 86 16.34 -9.71 4.65
CA ARG A 86 15.59 -10.93 4.38
C ARG A 86 14.50 -10.67 3.35
N GLU A 87 14.68 -11.23 2.16
CA GLU A 87 13.58 -11.29 1.21
C GLU A 87 12.49 -12.23 1.72
N THR A 88 11.24 -11.79 1.67
CA THR A 88 10.10 -12.57 2.10
C THR A 88 9.25 -13.01 0.93
N LYS A 89 8.72 -14.23 1.05
CA LYS A 89 7.67 -14.74 0.14
C LYS A 89 6.26 -14.49 0.70
N ARG A 90 6.16 -13.89 1.88
CA ARG A 90 4.88 -13.57 2.51
C ARG A 90 4.47 -12.17 2.13
N ASP A 91 3.23 -12.04 1.74
CA ASP A 91 2.62 -10.75 1.48
C ASP A 91 2.56 -9.89 2.74
N PHE A 92 2.85 -8.61 2.60
CA PHE A 92 2.76 -7.61 3.67
C PHE A 92 1.41 -6.90 3.64
N GLY A 93 0.49 -7.35 4.47
CA GLY A 93 -0.79 -6.68 4.65
C GLY A 93 -1.78 -6.89 3.50
N ASN A 94 -2.77 -6.03 3.46
CA ASN A 94 -3.82 -5.96 2.43
C ASN A 94 -4.31 -4.51 2.41
N GLN A 95 -3.56 -3.65 1.71
CA GLN A 95 -3.76 -2.21 1.73
C GLN A 95 -5.04 -1.83 1.00
N GLN A 96 -5.82 -0.95 1.61
CA GLN A 96 -6.99 -0.34 1.01
C GLN A 96 -6.81 1.17 1.03
N VAL A 97 -7.07 1.83 -0.09
CA VAL A 97 -6.95 3.29 -0.19
C VAL A 97 -8.17 3.89 -0.86
N LEU A 98 -8.47 5.11 -0.44
CA LEU A 98 -9.48 5.97 -1.05
C LEU A 98 -8.85 7.33 -1.29
N PHE A 99 -9.04 7.88 -2.47
CA PHE A 99 -8.57 9.19 -2.86
C PHE A 99 -9.71 10.03 -3.44
N TRP A 100 -10.03 11.13 -2.78
CA TRP A 100 -11.04 12.07 -3.23
C TRP A 100 -10.39 13.36 -3.71
N ARG A 101 -10.58 13.66 -5.00
CA ARG A 101 -10.21 14.95 -5.60
C ARG A 101 -11.34 15.93 -5.41
N LYS A 102 -11.16 16.91 -4.52
CA LYS A 102 -12.21 17.88 -4.15
C LYS A 102 -12.60 18.80 -5.31
N ASN A 103 -11.65 19.15 -6.19
CA ASN A 103 -11.84 20.08 -7.31
C ASN A 103 -12.80 19.59 -8.40
N ASN A 104 -12.93 18.27 -8.58
CA ASN A 104 -13.80 17.68 -9.61
C ASN A 104 -14.75 16.61 -9.03
N ALA A 105 -14.86 16.53 -7.72
CA ALA A 105 -15.65 15.54 -6.97
C ALA A 105 -15.35 14.08 -7.35
N ARG A 106 -14.17 13.79 -7.95
CA ARG A 106 -13.78 12.46 -8.35
C ARG A 106 -13.25 11.68 -7.17
N VAL A 107 -13.78 10.48 -6.96
CA VAL A 107 -13.27 9.50 -6.00
C VAL A 107 -12.58 8.37 -6.76
N GLU A 108 -11.38 8.03 -6.34
CA GLU A 108 -10.63 6.86 -6.79
C GLU A 108 -10.40 5.95 -5.60
N ALA A 109 -10.41 4.64 -5.83
CA ALA A 109 -10.12 3.65 -4.80
C ALA A 109 -9.24 2.55 -5.38
N ALA A 110 -8.38 1.98 -4.55
CA ALA A 110 -7.62 0.79 -4.92
C ALA A 110 -7.58 -0.20 -3.76
N SER A 111 -7.75 -1.47 -4.12
CA SER A 111 -7.56 -2.62 -3.24
C SER A 111 -6.23 -3.29 -3.55
N ASP A 112 -5.59 -3.81 -2.52
CA ASP A 112 -4.33 -4.52 -2.63
C ASP A 112 -4.47 -5.78 -3.51
N PRO A 113 -3.64 -5.96 -4.53
CA PRO A 113 -3.67 -7.17 -5.35
C PRO A 113 -3.27 -8.44 -4.59
N ARG A 114 -2.66 -8.32 -3.40
CA ARG A 114 -2.33 -9.45 -2.50
C ARG A 114 -3.57 -10.03 -1.81
N GLY A 115 -4.68 -9.29 -1.79
CA GLY A 115 -5.95 -9.70 -1.20
C GLY A 115 -7.01 -9.99 -2.25
N ILE A 116 -8.18 -10.38 -1.77
CA ILE A 116 -9.38 -10.61 -2.59
C ILE A 116 -10.30 -9.38 -2.66
N GLY A 117 -9.81 -8.23 -2.19
CA GLY A 117 -10.55 -6.98 -2.18
C GLY A 117 -10.90 -6.49 -3.58
N VAL A 118 -12.03 -5.80 -3.68
CA VAL A 118 -12.45 -5.13 -4.91
C VAL A 118 -12.65 -3.66 -4.60
N SER A 119 -12.11 -2.79 -5.45
CA SER A 119 -12.40 -1.37 -5.42
C SER A 119 -13.34 -1.00 -6.56
N ALA A 120 -14.26 -0.10 -6.28
CA ALA A 120 -15.19 0.42 -7.28
C ALA A 120 -15.27 1.94 -7.15
N THR A 121 -15.24 2.61 -8.28
CA THR A 121 -15.53 4.04 -8.37
C THR A 121 -16.84 4.21 -9.12
N PHE A 122 -17.78 4.94 -8.54
CA PHE A 122 -19.03 5.24 -9.22
C PHE A 122 -19.33 6.74 -9.16
N ARG A 123 -20.05 7.23 -10.15
CA ARG A 123 -20.69 8.54 -10.13
C ARG A 123 -22.17 8.29 -9.88
N PRO A 124 -22.86 9.15 -9.11
CA PRO A 124 -24.31 8.99 -8.86
C PRO A 124 -25.14 8.87 -10.14
N ASP A 125 -24.68 9.51 -11.22
CA ASP A 125 -25.40 9.61 -12.50
C ASP A 125 -24.81 8.71 -13.61
N ALA A 126 -23.88 7.80 -13.27
CA ALA A 126 -23.21 6.92 -14.22
C ALA A 126 -23.29 5.44 -13.80
N PRO A 127 -23.30 4.50 -14.76
CA PRO A 127 -23.25 3.09 -14.44
C PRO A 127 -22.01 2.73 -13.61
N LEU A 128 -22.17 1.79 -12.67
CA LEU A 128 -21.11 1.31 -11.79
C LEU A 128 -19.98 0.66 -12.60
N ASN A 129 -18.82 1.28 -12.63
CA ASN A 129 -17.61 0.69 -13.22
C ASN A 129 -16.82 0.00 -12.12
N LEU A 130 -16.99 -1.32 -11.99
CA LEU A 130 -16.21 -2.15 -11.09
C LEU A 130 -14.81 -2.38 -11.66
N VAL A 131 -13.79 -1.82 -11.03
CA VAL A 131 -12.40 -2.18 -11.30
C VAL A 131 -12.02 -3.30 -10.33
N ARG A 132 -11.99 -4.55 -10.82
CA ARG A 132 -11.46 -5.67 -10.06
C ARG A 132 -9.95 -5.69 -10.22
N THR A 133 -9.23 -5.48 -9.15
CA THR A 133 -7.80 -5.77 -9.08
C THR A 133 -7.66 -7.21 -8.58
N CYS A 134 -7.50 -8.15 -9.49
CA CYS A 134 -7.21 -9.53 -9.14
C CYS A 134 -5.73 -9.80 -9.41
N ALA A 135 -5.07 -10.48 -8.50
CA ALA A 135 -3.69 -10.93 -8.66
C ALA A 135 -3.53 -12.04 -9.72
N ASP A 136 -4.64 -12.60 -10.20
CA ASP A 136 -4.67 -13.66 -11.20
C ASP A 136 -5.83 -13.42 -12.19
N GLN A 137 -5.61 -13.75 -13.46
CA GLN A 137 -6.58 -13.64 -14.56
C GLN A 137 -7.81 -14.56 -14.42
N SER A 138 -7.92 -15.31 -13.33
CA SER A 138 -9.02 -16.24 -13.07
C SER A 138 -10.31 -15.56 -12.56
N CYS A 139 -10.38 -14.25 -12.42
CA CYS A 139 -11.58 -13.52 -12.01
C CYS A 139 -12.49 -13.15 -13.19
N LEU A 140 -12.75 -14.09 -14.10
CA LEU A 140 -13.82 -13.97 -15.08
C LEU A 140 -15.14 -14.51 -14.49
N PRO A 141 -16.29 -13.90 -14.86
CA PRO A 141 -17.60 -14.25 -14.30
C PRO A 141 -18.00 -15.68 -14.63
#